data_97a0a82ea60475367ea69a624b9ecfe0
#
_entry.id   97a0a82ea60475367ea69a624b9ecfe0
#
_cell.length_a   1.000
_cell.length_b   1.000
_cell.length_c   1.000
_cell.angle_alpha   90.00
_cell.angle_beta   90.00
_cell.angle_gamma   90.00
#
_symmetry.space_group_name_H-M   'P 1'
#
loop_
_entity.id
_entity.type
_entity.pdbx_description
1 polymer ?
#
loop_
_entity_poly.entity_id
_entity_poly.type
_entity_poly.pdbx_seq_one_letter_code
_entity_poly.pdbx_strand_id
1 'polypeptide(L)'
;MDLFEINNLAQGGVVGLLIVLIGMIKIPKIELNIWNLIGRTIGRSINKEAMEQVNTFSKNIHEKVDNFSKEINDNFGELSKKVDDLEKADELERVRFARQRILRFNDEILCNQRHSKEHFDEILDDITTYEHYCNTHKEYENDKAVLAISTIREVYKECMKTHDFLTPIKKDKE
;
A
#
# COMPACT_ATOMS: atom_id res chain seq x y z
N MET A 1 2.92 12.96 -18.25
CA MET A 1 3.22 11.78 -17.40
C MET A 1 3.44 12.32 -16.01
N ASP A 2 2.37 12.26 -15.19
CA ASP A 2 2.31 12.97 -13.92
C ASP A 2 3.15 12.30 -12.84
N LEU A 3 3.72 13.13 -11.93
CA LEU A 3 4.48 12.69 -10.74
C LEU A 3 3.71 11.66 -9.90
N PHE A 4 2.38 11.68 -9.99
CA PHE A 4 1.49 10.73 -9.30
C PHE A 4 1.51 9.34 -9.94
N GLU A 5 1.58 9.25 -11.27
CA GLU A 5 1.75 7.96 -11.99
C GLU A 5 3.12 7.34 -11.71
N ILE A 6 4.17 8.16 -11.61
CA ILE A 6 5.53 7.69 -11.31
C ILE A 6 5.61 7.14 -9.89
N ASN A 7 4.90 7.74 -8.93
CA ASN A 7 4.90 7.27 -7.53
C ASN A 7 4.12 5.95 -7.36
N ASN A 8 3.00 5.78 -8.06
CA ASN A 8 2.24 4.52 -8.09
C ASN A 8 2.99 3.40 -8.83
N LEU A 9 3.70 3.72 -9.91
CA LEU A 9 4.57 2.77 -10.60
C LEU A 9 5.78 2.37 -9.74
N ALA A 10 6.34 3.32 -8.97
CA ALA A 10 7.47 3.05 -8.08
C ALA A 10 7.05 2.16 -6.90
N GLN A 11 5.90 2.41 -6.27
CA GLN A 11 5.40 1.59 -5.16
C GLN A 11 4.96 0.19 -5.64
N GLY A 12 4.22 0.09 -6.74
CA GLY A 12 3.86 -1.19 -7.35
C GLY A 12 5.08 -1.96 -7.89
N GLY A 13 6.08 -1.24 -8.42
CA GLY A 13 7.32 -1.81 -8.91
C GLY A 13 8.21 -2.37 -7.81
N VAL A 14 8.35 -1.68 -6.68
CA VAL A 14 9.18 -2.14 -5.54
C VAL A 14 8.54 -3.35 -4.86
N VAL A 15 7.23 -3.32 -4.62
CA VAL A 15 6.49 -4.47 -4.05
C VAL A 15 6.51 -5.65 -5.02
N GLY A 16 6.28 -5.41 -6.31
CA GLY A 16 6.35 -6.44 -7.34
C GLY A 16 7.75 -7.05 -7.47
N LEU A 17 8.81 -6.25 -7.37
CA LEU A 17 10.20 -6.69 -7.44
C LEU A 17 10.60 -7.47 -6.17
N LEU A 18 10.11 -7.08 -4.99
CA LEU A 18 10.25 -7.83 -3.75
C LEU A 18 9.56 -9.19 -3.80
N ILE A 19 8.33 -9.25 -4.34
CA ILE A 19 7.59 -10.52 -4.51
C ILE A 19 8.31 -11.44 -5.50
N VAL A 20 8.84 -10.90 -6.59
CA VAL A 20 9.64 -11.67 -7.57
C VAL A 20 10.95 -12.14 -6.94
N LEU A 21 11.65 -11.30 -6.19
CA LEU A 21 12.87 -11.67 -5.47
C LEU A 21 12.61 -12.75 -4.41
N ILE A 22 11.50 -12.62 -3.65
CA ILE A 22 11.08 -13.64 -2.67
C ILE A 22 10.63 -14.93 -3.39
N GLY A 23 9.96 -14.80 -4.55
CA GLY A 23 9.59 -15.97 -5.39
C GLY A 23 10.80 -16.66 -6.07
N MET A 24 11.89 -15.91 -6.28
CA MET A 24 13.16 -16.46 -6.78
C MET A 24 14.03 -17.07 -5.68
N ILE A 25 13.81 -16.72 -4.41
CA ILE A 25 14.30 -17.46 -3.24
C ILE A 25 13.39 -18.68 -2.99
N LYS A 26 13.01 -19.41 -4.04
CA LYS A 26 12.87 -20.83 -3.92
C LYS A 26 14.29 -21.30 -3.63
N ILE A 27 14.59 -21.47 -2.32
CA ILE A 27 15.68 -22.34 -1.88
C ILE A 27 15.35 -23.64 -2.62
N PRO A 28 16.06 -23.99 -3.71
CA PRO A 28 15.88 -25.32 -4.24
C PRO A 28 16.05 -26.19 -3.01
N LYS A 29 15.21 -27.19 -2.79
CA LYS A 29 15.62 -28.33 -1.99
C LYS A 29 16.90 -28.77 -2.67
N ILE A 30 18.01 -28.27 -2.16
CA ILE A 30 19.33 -28.74 -2.55
C ILE A 30 19.33 -30.11 -1.90
N GLU A 31 18.79 -31.07 -2.61
CA GLU A 31 19.24 -32.43 -2.46
C GLU A 31 20.69 -32.40 -2.96
N LEU A 32 21.53 -31.75 -2.15
CA LEU A 32 22.97 -31.94 -2.21
C LEU A 32 23.14 -33.42 -1.91
N ASN A 33 23.18 -34.18 -2.99
CA ASN A 33 23.57 -35.59 -2.93
C ASN A 33 25.08 -35.61 -2.62
N ILE A 34 25.41 -35.02 -1.46
CA ILE A 34 26.76 -34.92 -0.88
C ILE A 34 27.36 -36.33 -0.81
N TRP A 35 26.51 -37.35 -0.67
CA TRP A 35 26.88 -38.72 -0.64
C TRP A 35 27.47 -39.25 -1.98
N ASN A 36 27.00 -38.74 -3.13
CA ASN A 36 27.61 -39.07 -4.40
C ASN A 36 28.97 -38.39 -4.61
N LEU A 37 29.16 -37.21 -4.04
CA LEU A 37 30.46 -36.53 -4.11
C LEU A 37 31.47 -37.14 -3.13
N ILE A 38 31.07 -37.45 -1.91
CA ILE A 38 31.90 -38.03 -0.86
C ILE A 38 32.24 -39.48 -1.19
N GLY A 39 31.27 -40.25 -1.69
CA GLY A 39 31.49 -41.67 -2.03
C GLY A 39 32.47 -41.89 -3.21
N ARG A 40 32.62 -40.88 -4.10
CA ARG A 40 33.58 -40.94 -5.22
C ARG A 40 34.98 -40.49 -4.86
N THR A 41 35.14 -39.63 -3.87
CA THR A 41 36.45 -39.00 -3.59
C THR A 41 37.17 -39.66 -2.42
N ILE A 42 36.49 -40.36 -1.57
CA ILE A 42 37.11 -40.98 -0.36
C ILE A 42 36.91 -42.48 -0.40
N GLY A 43 37.74 -43.11 -1.21
CA GLY A 43 37.84 -44.56 -1.21
C GLY A 43 38.26 -45.13 0.14
N ARG A 44 37.41 -46.01 0.67
CA ARG A 44 37.69 -47.10 1.65
C ARG A 44 38.36 -46.84 2.98
N SER A 45 38.62 -45.62 3.46
CA SER A 45 39.23 -45.44 4.79
C SER A 45 38.66 -44.24 5.56
N ILE A 46 37.32 -44.13 5.62
CA ILE A 46 36.72 -43.19 6.60
C ILE A 46 36.47 -43.98 7.86
N ASN A 47 37.22 -43.59 8.90
CA ASN A 47 36.98 -44.04 10.27
C ASN A 47 35.49 -43.80 10.63
N LYS A 48 34.82 -44.77 11.21
CA LYS A 48 33.44 -44.73 11.69
C LYS A 48 33.13 -43.43 12.46
N GLU A 49 34.11 -42.94 13.18
CA GLU A 49 34.08 -41.72 13.99
C GLU A 49 33.94 -40.43 13.13
N ALA A 50 34.65 -40.34 12.00
CA ALA A 50 34.50 -39.20 11.07
C ALA A 50 33.10 -39.16 10.40
N MET A 51 32.54 -40.34 10.11
CA MET A 51 31.19 -40.47 9.54
C MET A 51 30.11 -40.03 10.55
N GLU A 52 30.27 -40.37 11.85
CA GLU A 52 29.36 -39.94 12.92
C GLU A 52 29.44 -38.40 13.10
N GLN A 53 30.63 -37.81 13.04
CA GLN A 53 30.81 -36.36 13.13
C GLN A 53 30.14 -35.63 11.96
N VAL A 54 30.31 -36.13 10.73
CA VAL A 54 29.67 -35.58 9.51
C VAL A 54 28.14 -35.69 9.60
N ASN A 55 27.62 -36.83 10.09
CA ASN A 55 26.18 -37.00 10.26
C ASN A 55 25.61 -36.05 11.33
N THR A 56 26.33 -35.87 12.43
CA THR A 56 25.93 -34.94 13.50
C THR A 56 25.96 -33.49 12.99
N PHE A 57 27.02 -33.13 12.26
CA PHE A 57 27.13 -31.80 11.64
C PHE A 57 26.01 -31.55 10.63
N SER A 58 25.72 -32.53 9.77
CA SER A 58 24.62 -32.47 8.82
C SER A 58 23.26 -32.24 9.49
N LYS A 59 22.97 -33.00 10.56
CA LYS A 59 21.74 -32.82 11.36
C LYS A 59 21.65 -31.42 11.96
N ASN A 60 22.73 -30.94 12.56
CA ASN A 60 22.77 -29.60 13.17
C ASN A 60 22.58 -28.49 12.13
N ILE A 61 23.11 -28.64 10.91
CA ILE A 61 22.88 -27.71 9.81
C ILE A 61 21.41 -27.74 9.39
N HIS A 62 20.81 -28.91 9.18
CA HIS A 62 19.39 -29.01 8.80
C HIS A 62 18.49 -28.35 9.86
N GLU A 63 18.69 -28.66 11.11
CA GLU A 63 17.91 -28.06 12.22
C GLU A 63 18.04 -26.52 12.24
N LYS A 64 19.25 -25.98 12.04
CA LYS A 64 19.46 -24.53 11.97
C LYS A 64 18.79 -23.91 10.77
N VAL A 65 18.83 -24.56 9.61
CA VAL A 65 18.18 -24.09 8.38
C VAL A 65 16.66 -24.10 8.55
N ASP A 66 16.11 -25.16 9.14
CA ASP A 66 14.66 -25.27 9.38
C ASP A 66 14.19 -24.19 10.37
N ASN A 67 14.93 -23.99 11.46
CA ASN A 67 14.62 -22.95 12.45
C ASN A 67 14.71 -21.55 11.81
N PHE A 68 15.74 -21.28 11.03
CA PHE A 68 15.90 -20.01 10.33
C PHE A 68 14.80 -19.78 9.30
N SER A 69 14.41 -20.81 8.55
CA SER A 69 13.30 -20.75 7.61
C SER A 69 11.97 -20.44 8.31
N LYS A 70 11.75 -21.05 9.48
CA LYS A 70 10.56 -20.76 10.28
C LYS A 70 10.55 -19.33 10.78
N GLU A 71 11.66 -18.85 11.34
CA GLU A 71 11.80 -17.48 11.83
C GLU A 71 11.54 -16.43 10.70
N ILE A 72 12.08 -16.68 9.51
CA ILE A 72 11.83 -15.83 8.34
C ILE A 72 10.34 -15.79 8.00
N ASN A 73 9.68 -16.95 7.96
CA ASN A 73 8.26 -17.03 7.64
C ASN A 73 7.39 -16.32 8.67
N ASP A 74 7.71 -16.49 9.95
CA ASP A 74 6.99 -15.84 11.05
C ASP A 74 7.15 -14.30 10.98
N ASN A 75 8.37 -13.82 10.78
CA ASN A 75 8.67 -12.38 10.60
C ASN A 75 7.99 -11.80 9.36
N PHE A 76 7.95 -12.56 8.26
CA PHE A 76 7.27 -12.14 7.05
C PHE A 76 5.75 -12.03 7.25
N GLY A 77 5.16 -13.00 7.95
CA GLY A 77 3.74 -12.96 8.32
C GLY A 77 3.39 -11.76 9.20
N GLU A 78 4.24 -11.44 10.18
CA GLU A 78 4.07 -10.26 11.03
C GLU A 78 4.21 -8.95 10.23
N LEU A 79 5.19 -8.87 9.33
CA LEU A 79 5.39 -7.71 8.48
C LEU A 79 4.20 -7.48 7.53
N SER A 80 3.70 -8.54 6.89
CA SER A 80 2.52 -8.47 6.03
C SER A 80 1.32 -7.90 6.79
N LYS A 81 1.08 -8.39 8.00
CA LYS A 81 -0.01 -7.88 8.84
C LYS A 81 0.16 -6.39 9.19
N LYS A 82 1.37 -5.97 9.52
CA LYS A 82 1.66 -4.55 9.79
C LYS A 82 1.42 -3.67 8.57
N VAL A 83 1.75 -4.15 7.38
CA VAL A 83 1.47 -3.43 6.12
C VAL A 83 -0.02 -3.29 5.89
N ASP A 84 -0.79 -4.38 6.04
CA ASP A 84 -2.26 -4.34 5.90
C ASP A 84 -2.90 -3.37 6.91
N ASP A 85 -2.41 -3.35 8.15
CA ASP A 85 -2.92 -2.43 9.18
C ASP A 85 -2.58 -0.96 8.85
N LEU A 86 -1.39 -0.70 8.30
CA LEU A 86 -0.99 0.63 7.85
C LEU A 86 -1.79 1.10 6.64
N GLU A 87 -2.07 0.24 5.67
CA GLU A 87 -2.91 0.57 4.51
C GLU A 87 -4.32 0.98 4.94
N LYS A 88 -4.93 0.22 5.86
CA LYS A 88 -6.25 0.55 6.41
C LYS A 88 -6.25 1.87 7.19
N ALA A 89 -5.20 2.13 7.96
CA ALA A 89 -5.06 3.37 8.70
C ALA A 89 -4.91 4.57 7.76
N ASP A 90 -4.09 4.46 6.71
CA ASP A 90 -3.88 5.50 5.71
C ASP A 90 -5.16 5.78 4.90
N GLU A 91 -5.89 4.75 4.50
CA GLU A 91 -7.18 4.90 3.83
C GLU A 91 -8.18 5.65 4.71
N LEU A 92 -8.30 5.26 5.97
CA LEU A 92 -9.19 5.94 6.93
C LEU A 92 -8.79 7.41 7.16
N GLU A 93 -7.49 7.70 7.21
CA GLU A 93 -6.99 9.06 7.37
C GLU A 93 -7.32 9.92 6.14
N ARG A 94 -7.10 9.42 4.94
CA ARG A 94 -7.48 10.11 3.69
C ARG A 94 -8.96 10.45 3.65
N VAL A 95 -9.82 9.53 4.05
CA VAL A 95 -11.27 9.74 4.11
C VAL A 95 -11.65 10.79 5.17
N ARG A 96 -11.00 10.80 6.32
CA ARG A 96 -11.20 11.84 7.35
C ARG A 96 -10.82 13.22 6.84
N PHE A 97 -9.70 13.34 6.13
CA PHE A 97 -9.28 14.59 5.51
C PHE A 97 -10.24 15.03 4.40
N ALA A 98 -10.68 14.12 3.54
CA ALA A 98 -11.68 14.42 2.52
C ALA A 98 -12.96 14.97 3.17
N ARG A 99 -13.49 14.30 4.18
CA ARG A 99 -14.67 14.80 4.94
C ARG A 99 -14.44 16.18 5.54
N GLN A 100 -13.28 16.42 6.13
CA GLN A 100 -12.96 17.71 6.73
C GLN A 100 -12.92 18.83 5.69
N ARG A 101 -12.34 18.58 4.50
CA ARG A 101 -12.33 19.54 3.39
C ARG A 101 -13.75 19.79 2.87
N ILE A 102 -14.58 18.76 2.72
CA ILE A 102 -15.98 18.88 2.30
C ILE A 102 -16.76 19.79 3.25
N LEU A 103 -16.67 19.54 4.55
CA LEU A 103 -17.37 20.36 5.55
C LEU A 103 -16.89 21.81 5.53
N ARG A 104 -15.58 22.03 5.46
CA ARG A 104 -14.98 23.35 5.36
C ARG A 104 -15.43 24.10 4.09
N PHE A 105 -15.39 23.44 2.94
CA PHE A 105 -15.84 24.04 1.70
C PHE A 105 -17.32 24.42 1.72
N ASN A 106 -18.15 23.58 2.36
CA ASN A 106 -19.56 23.92 2.59
C ASN A 106 -19.72 25.18 3.46
N ASP A 107 -18.94 25.31 4.54
CA ASP A 107 -18.97 26.50 5.41
C ASP A 107 -18.56 27.76 4.64
N GLU A 108 -17.53 27.66 3.78
CA GLU A 108 -17.10 28.75 2.89
C GLU A 108 -18.23 29.19 1.94
N ILE A 109 -18.94 28.23 1.34
CA ILE A 109 -20.13 28.50 0.51
C ILE A 109 -21.24 29.22 1.32
N LEU A 110 -21.55 28.72 2.50
CA LEU A 110 -22.57 29.32 3.38
C LEU A 110 -22.20 30.74 3.83
N CYS A 111 -20.90 31.04 3.87
CA CYS A 111 -20.38 32.40 4.10
C CYS A 111 -20.31 33.24 2.82
N ASN A 112 -20.94 32.82 1.72
CA ASN A 112 -20.92 33.47 0.43
C ASN A 112 -19.51 33.65 -0.19
N GLN A 113 -18.56 32.78 0.15
CA GLN A 113 -17.26 32.77 -0.48
C GLN A 113 -17.35 32.13 -1.86
N ARG A 114 -16.85 32.85 -2.87
CA ARG A 114 -16.82 32.34 -4.26
C ARG A 114 -15.59 31.48 -4.48
N HIS A 115 -15.77 30.42 -5.27
CA HIS A 115 -14.71 29.48 -5.62
C HIS A 115 -14.50 29.42 -7.13
N SER A 116 -13.28 29.07 -7.53
CA SER A 116 -12.97 28.77 -8.93
C SER A 116 -13.52 27.40 -9.33
N LYS A 117 -13.58 27.16 -10.64
CA LYS A 117 -14.01 25.87 -11.15
C LYS A 117 -13.06 24.75 -10.67
N GLU A 118 -11.77 25.03 -10.65
CA GLU A 118 -10.73 24.09 -10.20
C GLU A 118 -10.95 23.68 -8.73
N HIS A 119 -11.29 24.62 -7.83
CA HIS A 119 -11.62 24.30 -6.43
C HIS A 119 -12.86 23.39 -6.32
N PHE A 120 -13.88 23.62 -7.19
CA PHE A 120 -15.02 22.73 -7.24
C PHE A 120 -14.64 21.34 -7.76
N ASP A 121 -13.80 21.24 -8.77
CA ASP A 121 -13.33 19.95 -9.29
C ASP A 121 -12.57 19.17 -8.21
N GLU A 122 -11.66 19.81 -7.45
CA GLU A 122 -10.95 19.20 -6.33
C GLU A 122 -11.89 18.69 -5.22
N ILE A 123 -12.90 19.46 -4.84
CA ILE A 123 -13.83 19.04 -3.80
C ILE A 123 -14.77 17.93 -4.27
N LEU A 124 -15.09 17.86 -5.56
CA LEU A 124 -15.85 16.76 -6.15
C LEU A 124 -15.05 15.43 -6.13
N ASP A 125 -13.74 15.49 -6.29
CA ASP A 125 -12.85 14.34 -6.14
C ASP A 125 -12.81 13.86 -4.66
N ASP A 126 -12.76 14.79 -3.70
CA ASP A 126 -12.87 14.48 -2.27
C ASP A 126 -14.21 13.83 -1.93
N ILE A 127 -15.31 14.34 -2.49
CA ILE A 127 -16.65 13.76 -2.34
C ILE A 127 -16.67 12.33 -2.89
N THR A 128 -16.09 12.10 -4.06
CA THR A 128 -16.02 10.78 -4.68
C THR A 128 -15.26 9.80 -3.79
N THR A 129 -14.10 10.22 -3.28
CA THR A 129 -13.28 9.43 -2.35
C THR A 129 -14.04 9.09 -1.07
N TYR A 130 -14.71 10.08 -0.46
CA TYR A 130 -15.49 9.90 0.75
C TYR A 130 -16.69 8.96 0.54
N GLU A 131 -17.48 9.17 -0.51
CA GLU A 131 -18.65 8.33 -0.81
C GLU A 131 -18.25 6.89 -1.16
N HIS A 132 -17.14 6.70 -1.90
CA HIS A 132 -16.63 5.36 -2.20
C HIS A 132 -16.31 4.60 -0.92
N TYR A 133 -15.58 5.21 0.00
CA TYR A 133 -15.24 4.60 1.29
C TYR A 133 -16.48 4.27 2.11
N CYS A 134 -17.43 5.20 2.25
CA CYS A 134 -18.68 4.95 2.98
C CYS A 134 -19.51 3.82 2.37
N ASN A 135 -19.43 3.61 1.06
CA ASN A 135 -20.12 2.53 0.38
C ASN A 135 -19.50 1.15 0.63
N THR A 136 -18.18 1.10 0.79
CA THR A 136 -17.42 -0.14 1.05
C THR A 136 -17.32 -0.46 2.55
N HIS A 137 -17.40 0.55 3.43
CA HIS A 137 -17.28 0.43 4.89
C HIS A 137 -18.57 0.88 5.57
N LYS A 138 -19.56 -0.03 5.64
CA LYS A 138 -20.91 0.29 6.16
C LYS A 138 -20.94 0.65 7.65
N GLU A 139 -19.91 0.28 8.39
CA GLU A 139 -19.68 0.66 9.79
C GLU A 139 -19.20 2.11 9.96
N TYR A 140 -18.75 2.76 8.88
CA TYR A 140 -18.30 4.14 8.94
C TYR A 140 -19.49 5.11 8.89
N GLU A 141 -19.58 6.00 9.90
CA GLU A 141 -20.65 7.00 9.99
C GLU A 141 -20.54 8.03 8.86
N ASN A 142 -21.48 8.02 7.90
CA ASN A 142 -21.47 8.91 6.74
C ASN A 142 -22.45 10.11 6.83
N ASP A 143 -23.38 10.14 7.76
CA ASP A 143 -24.44 11.14 7.85
C ASP A 143 -23.94 12.57 8.02
N LYS A 144 -22.69 12.72 8.52
CA LYS A 144 -22.13 14.04 8.87
C LYS A 144 -21.79 14.93 7.67
N ALA A 145 -21.68 14.37 6.46
CA ALA A 145 -21.33 15.14 5.26
C ALA A 145 -22.44 15.18 4.20
N VAL A 146 -23.52 14.43 4.36
CA VAL A 146 -24.58 14.28 3.35
C VAL A 146 -25.17 15.62 2.91
N LEU A 147 -25.56 16.47 3.87
CA LEU A 147 -26.13 17.78 3.58
C LEU A 147 -25.10 18.72 2.95
N ALA A 148 -23.87 18.72 3.42
CA ALA A 148 -22.78 19.52 2.86
C ALA A 148 -22.52 19.13 1.39
N ILE A 149 -22.48 17.85 1.09
CA ILE A 149 -22.32 17.31 -0.28
C ILE A 149 -23.46 17.77 -1.19
N SER A 150 -24.71 17.70 -0.70
CA SER A 150 -25.86 18.16 -1.45
C SER A 150 -25.75 19.64 -1.79
N THR A 151 -25.44 20.49 -0.80
CA THR A 151 -25.26 21.93 -0.98
C THR A 151 -24.16 22.26 -2.00
N ILE A 152 -22.98 21.61 -1.88
CA ILE A 152 -21.86 21.81 -2.80
C ILE A 152 -22.28 21.46 -4.23
N ARG A 153 -22.97 20.34 -4.43
CA ARG A 153 -23.43 19.92 -5.77
C ARG A 153 -24.48 20.85 -6.36
N GLU A 154 -25.37 21.40 -5.54
CA GLU A 154 -26.38 22.37 -5.98
C GLU A 154 -25.72 23.68 -6.41
N VAL A 155 -24.83 24.22 -5.61
CA VAL A 155 -24.10 25.45 -5.93
C VAL A 155 -23.22 25.27 -7.18
N TYR A 156 -22.53 24.12 -7.30
CA TYR A 156 -21.76 23.82 -8.50
C TYR A 156 -22.62 23.81 -9.77
N LYS A 157 -23.81 23.17 -9.72
CA LYS A 157 -24.75 23.16 -10.85
C LYS A 157 -25.21 24.56 -11.21
N GLU A 158 -25.43 25.42 -10.23
CA GLU A 158 -25.84 26.80 -10.49
C GLU A 158 -24.68 27.58 -11.09
N CYS A 159 -23.47 27.49 -10.56
CA CYS A 159 -22.29 28.13 -11.15
C CYS A 159 -22.01 27.65 -12.59
N MET A 160 -22.26 26.36 -12.88
CA MET A 160 -22.12 25.83 -14.25
C MET A 160 -23.16 26.45 -15.21
N LYS A 161 -24.39 26.71 -14.78
CA LYS A 161 -25.44 27.32 -15.61
C LYS A 161 -25.19 28.80 -15.84
N THR A 162 -24.77 29.51 -14.80
CA THR A 162 -24.61 30.97 -14.80
C THR A 162 -23.22 31.41 -15.21
N HIS A 163 -22.27 30.49 -15.34
CA HIS A 163 -20.83 30.74 -15.53
C HIS A 163 -20.22 31.63 -14.43
N ASP A 164 -20.77 31.59 -13.21
CA ASP A 164 -20.37 32.45 -12.09
C ASP A 164 -19.32 31.80 -11.20
N PHE A 165 -18.18 31.44 -11.79
CA PHE A 165 -17.01 30.99 -11.03
C PHE A 165 -16.07 32.16 -10.72
N LEU A 166 -15.30 32.04 -9.63
CA LEU A 166 -14.21 32.95 -9.37
C LEU A 166 -13.13 32.76 -10.46
N THR A 167 -12.87 33.81 -11.23
CA THR A 167 -11.80 33.81 -12.24
C THR A 167 -10.53 34.41 -11.66
N PRO A 168 -9.33 33.84 -11.96
CA PRO A 168 -8.07 34.45 -11.56
C PRO A 168 -7.95 35.86 -12.11
N ILE A 169 -7.52 36.81 -11.29
CA ILE A 169 -7.22 38.17 -11.75
C ILE A 169 -6.07 38.06 -12.76
N LYS A 170 -6.33 38.38 -14.02
CA LYS A 170 -5.27 38.57 -14.99
C LYS A 170 -4.42 39.74 -14.52
N LYS A 171 -3.20 39.49 -14.08
CA LYS A 171 -2.20 40.55 -13.93
C LYS A 171 -1.86 41.01 -15.32
N ASP A 172 -2.39 42.18 -15.71
CA ASP A 172 -1.94 42.87 -16.91
C ASP A 172 -0.40 43.02 -16.74
N LYS A 173 0.32 42.51 -17.74
CA LYS A 173 1.77 42.70 -17.80
C LYS A 173 1.98 44.15 -18.17
N GLU A 174 2.40 44.98 -17.18
CA GLU A 174 3.09 46.23 -17.44
C GLU A 174 4.43 45.99 -18.13
#